data_87f195b77c9f2b1358e5f91bbd56b6d4
#
_entry.id   87f195b77c9f2b1358e5f91bbd56b6d4
#
_cell.length_a   1.000
_cell.length_b   1.000
_cell.length_c   1.000
_cell.angle_alpha   90.00
_cell.angle_beta   90.00
_cell.angle_gamma   90.00
#
_symmetry.space_group_name_H-M   'P 1'
#
loop_
_entity.id
_entity.type
_entity.pdbx_description
1 polymer ?
#
loop_
_entity_poly.entity_id
_entity_poly.type
_entity_poly.pdbx_seq_one_letter_code
_entity_poly.pdbx_strand_id
1 'polypeptide(L)'
;MKQYLDLLDHVMSTGIEKKDRTGTGTISVFGYQMRFNLEEGFPLLTTKKLHLKSIIHELLWFISGETNTKYLTDNGVKIWNEWADEDGNLGPVYGSQWRSWPAADGRKTDQLTNVISSIKKSPDSRRHIVSAWNVGELDKMALPPCHILFQFYVAGGKLSCQLYQRSADIFIGVPFNIASYALLTLMVAQVTGLKPGDFVHSLGDAHIYLNHVNQVKLQLTREPYKLPGMVLNPEVKDILKFKYDDFTLMDYISHPHIKGDISV
;
A
#
# COMPACT_ATOMS: atom_id res chain seq x y z
N MET A 1 6.83 -14.04 5.43
CA MET A 1 5.86 -13.15 6.17
C MET A 1 6.12 -13.08 7.69
N LYS A 2 7.26 -13.59 8.14
CA LYS A 2 7.65 -13.49 9.56
C LYS A 2 7.72 -12.04 10.05
N GLN A 3 8.25 -11.14 9.24
CA GLN A 3 8.38 -9.69 9.55
C GLN A 3 7.05 -9.05 9.98
N TYR A 4 5.94 -9.46 9.38
CA TYR A 4 4.62 -8.97 9.75
C TYR A 4 4.13 -9.59 11.08
N LEU A 5 4.38 -10.88 11.32
CA LEU A 5 4.07 -11.50 12.62
C LEU A 5 4.91 -10.90 13.75
N ASP A 6 6.19 -10.62 13.49
CA ASP A 6 7.07 -9.95 14.45
C ASP A 6 6.55 -8.54 14.81
N LEU A 7 5.98 -7.81 13.83
CA LEU A 7 5.31 -6.53 14.10
C LEU A 7 4.07 -6.70 15.00
N LEU A 8 3.20 -7.69 14.68
CA LEU A 8 2.02 -7.97 15.50
C LEU A 8 2.40 -8.30 16.95
N ASP A 9 3.36 -9.19 17.14
CA ASP A 9 3.87 -9.59 18.45
C ASP A 9 4.50 -8.42 19.19
N HIS A 10 5.32 -7.62 18.50
CA HIS A 10 5.95 -6.43 19.08
C HIS A 10 4.91 -5.44 19.60
N VAL A 11 3.88 -5.11 18.82
CA VAL A 11 2.85 -4.16 19.26
C VAL A 11 2.01 -4.74 20.39
N MET A 12 1.67 -6.03 20.34
CA MET A 12 0.94 -6.69 21.41
C MET A 12 1.70 -6.75 22.73
N SER A 13 3.03 -6.88 22.68
CA SER A 13 3.87 -7.07 23.88
C SER A 13 4.43 -5.77 24.45
N THR A 14 4.65 -4.74 23.63
CA THR A 14 5.33 -3.50 24.04
C THR A 14 4.50 -2.24 23.80
N GLY A 15 3.39 -2.34 23.09
CA GLY A 15 2.53 -1.21 22.75
C GLY A 15 1.83 -0.60 23.97
N ILE A 16 1.52 0.68 23.86
CA ILE A 16 0.80 1.44 24.87
C ILE A 16 -0.65 1.63 24.41
N GLU A 17 -1.58 1.39 25.33
CA GLU A 17 -3.01 1.63 25.07
C GLU A 17 -3.27 3.14 24.99
N LYS A 18 -3.98 3.55 23.93
CA LYS A 18 -4.34 4.94 23.63
C LYS A 18 -5.79 5.04 23.24
N LYS A 19 -6.40 6.18 23.57
CA LYS A 19 -7.66 6.61 22.95
C LYS A 19 -7.37 7.06 21.52
N ASP A 20 -8.34 6.86 20.65
CA ASP A 20 -8.29 7.29 19.25
C ASP A 20 -9.56 8.06 18.85
N ARG A 21 -9.55 8.63 17.65
CA ARG A 21 -10.67 9.41 17.11
C ARG A 21 -11.97 8.60 16.99
N THR A 22 -11.87 7.31 16.72
CA THR A 22 -13.03 6.43 16.52
C THR A 22 -13.71 6.01 17.83
N GLY A 23 -13.07 6.26 18.98
CA GLY A 23 -13.55 5.81 20.30
C GLY A 23 -13.33 4.32 20.58
N THR A 24 -12.80 3.56 19.63
CA THR A 24 -12.51 2.10 19.80
C THR A 24 -11.31 1.89 20.74
N GLY A 25 -10.32 2.78 20.70
CA GLY A 25 -9.04 2.62 21.37
C GLY A 25 -8.06 1.73 20.61
N THR A 26 -6.78 1.93 20.85
CA THR A 26 -5.70 1.21 20.18
C THR A 26 -4.59 0.82 21.14
N ILE A 27 -3.85 -0.25 20.82
CA ILE A 27 -2.52 -0.53 21.36
C ILE A 27 -1.53 -0.12 20.28
N SER A 28 -0.55 0.76 20.58
CA SER A 28 0.33 1.28 19.54
C SER A 28 1.79 1.42 19.98
N VAL A 29 2.69 1.36 18.99
CA VAL A 29 4.09 1.76 19.09
C VAL A 29 4.39 2.86 18.07
N PHE A 30 5.38 3.68 18.33
CA PHE A 30 5.80 4.72 17.40
C PHE A 30 7.14 4.35 16.76
N GLY A 31 7.11 4.18 15.44
CA GLY A 31 8.28 3.81 14.65
C GLY A 31 8.52 2.30 14.60
N TYR A 32 8.33 1.72 13.40
CA TYR A 32 8.70 0.34 13.11
C TYR A 32 9.04 0.20 11.63
N GLN A 33 9.90 -0.75 11.28
CA GLN A 33 10.26 -0.98 9.88
C GLN A 33 10.28 -2.48 9.57
N MET A 34 9.66 -2.83 8.43
CA MET A 34 9.73 -4.18 7.84
C MET A 34 10.46 -4.11 6.50
N ARG A 35 11.10 -5.21 6.12
CA ARG A 35 11.74 -5.39 4.81
C ARG A 35 11.32 -6.72 4.20
N PHE A 36 10.93 -6.68 2.92
CA PHE A 36 10.51 -7.82 2.13
C PHE A 36 11.37 -7.90 0.87
N ASN A 37 12.14 -8.98 0.73
CA ASN A 37 12.88 -9.27 -0.49
C ASN A 37 11.89 -9.82 -1.54
N LEU A 38 11.65 -9.07 -2.61
CA LEU A 38 10.67 -9.46 -3.64
C LEU A 38 11.16 -10.59 -4.56
N GLU A 39 12.45 -10.96 -4.49
CA GLU A 39 12.97 -12.15 -5.17
C GLU A 39 12.55 -13.45 -4.47
N GLU A 40 12.23 -13.40 -3.17
CA GLU A 40 11.76 -14.56 -2.40
C GLU A 40 10.29 -14.90 -2.63
N GLY A 41 9.56 -13.99 -3.27
CA GLY A 41 8.14 -14.12 -3.58
C GLY A 41 7.35 -12.85 -3.31
N PHE A 42 6.07 -12.87 -3.68
CA PHE A 42 5.17 -11.75 -3.49
C PHE A 42 4.66 -11.72 -2.04
N PRO A 43 4.83 -10.61 -1.28
CA PRO A 43 4.49 -10.57 0.14
C PRO A 43 2.98 -10.39 0.39
N LEU A 44 2.17 -11.32 -0.12
CA LEU A 44 0.77 -11.46 0.20
C LEU A 44 0.64 -12.36 1.43
N LEU A 45 -0.03 -11.88 2.48
CA LEU A 45 -0.16 -12.62 3.72
C LEU A 45 -0.72 -14.03 3.50
N THR A 46 -0.11 -15.01 4.18
CA THR A 46 -0.55 -16.41 4.17
C THR A 46 -1.18 -16.84 5.51
N THR A 47 -0.98 -16.08 6.58
CA THR A 47 -1.58 -16.33 7.90
C THR A 47 -3.06 -15.95 8.02
N LYS A 48 -3.55 -15.17 7.06
CA LYS A 48 -4.98 -14.98 6.77
C LYS A 48 -5.18 -14.68 5.30
N LYS A 49 -6.30 -15.12 4.73
CA LYS A 49 -6.64 -14.85 3.32
C LYS A 49 -6.94 -13.37 3.12
N LEU A 50 -6.31 -12.76 2.12
CA LEU A 50 -6.56 -11.39 1.67
C LEU A 50 -7.36 -11.36 0.37
N HIS A 51 -8.10 -10.28 0.15
CA HIS A 51 -8.88 -10.06 -1.07
C HIS A 51 -8.01 -9.32 -2.11
N LEU A 52 -7.16 -10.08 -2.83
CA LEU A 52 -6.21 -9.54 -3.81
C LEU A 52 -6.88 -8.67 -4.88
N LYS A 53 -8.11 -9.02 -5.30
CA LYS A 53 -8.86 -8.23 -6.28
C LYS A 53 -9.00 -6.76 -5.84
N SER A 54 -9.34 -6.51 -4.58
CA SER A 54 -9.43 -5.14 -4.04
C SER A 54 -8.09 -4.42 -4.08
N ILE A 55 -7.00 -5.13 -3.73
CA ILE A 55 -5.64 -4.54 -3.73
C ILE A 55 -5.23 -4.11 -5.14
N ILE A 56 -5.45 -4.96 -6.14
CA ILE A 56 -5.09 -4.65 -7.53
C ILE A 56 -5.93 -3.47 -8.05
N HIS A 57 -7.26 -3.51 -7.88
CA HIS A 57 -8.13 -2.42 -8.36
C HIS A 57 -7.84 -1.09 -7.66
N GLU A 58 -7.58 -1.08 -6.35
CA GLU A 58 -7.20 0.12 -5.63
C GLU A 58 -5.90 0.72 -6.17
N LEU A 59 -4.87 -0.11 -6.38
CA LEU A 59 -3.61 0.36 -6.94
C LEU A 59 -3.78 0.92 -8.36
N LEU A 60 -4.52 0.25 -9.23
CA LEU A 60 -4.82 0.73 -10.57
C LEU A 60 -5.60 2.06 -10.54
N TRP A 61 -6.52 2.21 -9.60
CA TRP A 61 -7.28 3.43 -9.38
C TRP A 61 -6.37 4.59 -8.90
N PHE A 62 -5.42 4.36 -8.00
CA PHE A 62 -4.40 5.37 -7.65
C PHE A 62 -3.53 5.75 -8.86
N ILE A 63 -3.07 4.76 -9.63
CA ILE A 63 -2.23 4.97 -10.82
C ILE A 63 -2.98 5.75 -11.91
N SER A 64 -4.29 5.57 -12.06
CA SER A 64 -5.09 6.33 -13.04
C SER A 64 -5.25 7.80 -12.68
N GLY A 65 -5.05 8.17 -11.40
CA GLY A 65 -5.28 9.53 -10.89
C GLY A 65 -6.73 9.80 -10.48
N GLU A 66 -7.57 8.78 -10.53
CA GLU A 66 -8.98 8.87 -10.14
C GLU A 66 -9.15 9.05 -8.62
N THR A 67 -10.21 9.76 -8.25
CA THR A 67 -10.58 10.03 -6.85
C THR A 67 -12.05 9.75 -6.56
N ASN A 68 -12.83 9.38 -7.58
CA ASN A 68 -14.20 8.94 -7.44
C ASN A 68 -14.26 7.41 -7.32
N THR A 69 -15.10 6.90 -6.42
CA THR A 69 -15.20 5.46 -6.12
C THR A 69 -15.91 4.63 -7.20
N LYS A 70 -16.45 5.27 -8.24
CA LYS A 70 -17.23 4.59 -9.29
C LYS A 70 -16.45 3.44 -9.94
N TYR A 71 -15.19 3.65 -10.33
CA TYR A 71 -14.35 2.58 -10.88
C TYR A 71 -14.24 1.38 -9.93
N LEU A 72 -14.04 1.65 -8.65
CA LEU A 72 -13.92 0.60 -7.63
C LEU A 72 -15.24 -0.17 -7.45
N THR A 73 -16.36 0.54 -7.34
CA THR A 73 -17.68 -0.05 -7.15
C THR A 73 -18.14 -0.85 -8.36
N ASP A 74 -17.88 -0.38 -9.59
CA ASP A 74 -18.15 -1.08 -10.83
C ASP A 74 -17.39 -2.41 -10.92
N ASN A 75 -16.23 -2.50 -10.26
CA ASN A 75 -15.43 -3.72 -10.15
C ASN A 75 -15.71 -4.54 -8.86
N GLY A 76 -16.74 -4.17 -8.08
CA GLY A 76 -17.14 -4.88 -6.86
C GLY A 76 -16.23 -4.61 -5.66
N VAL A 77 -15.44 -3.53 -5.69
CA VAL A 77 -14.55 -3.10 -4.60
C VAL A 77 -15.20 -1.95 -3.86
N LYS A 78 -15.42 -2.11 -2.53
CA LYS A 78 -16.19 -1.17 -1.71
C LYS A 78 -15.38 -0.56 -0.55
N ILE A 79 -14.06 -0.75 -0.56
CA ILE A 79 -13.19 -0.40 0.58
C ILE A 79 -13.07 1.10 0.84
N TRP A 80 -13.58 1.95 -0.05
CA TRP A 80 -13.57 3.41 0.06
C TRP A 80 -14.96 4.03 0.26
N ASN A 81 -16.04 3.22 0.21
CA ASN A 81 -17.40 3.74 0.20
C ASN A 81 -17.80 4.50 1.49
N GLU A 82 -17.19 4.15 2.63
CA GLU A 82 -17.51 4.77 3.93
C GLU A 82 -17.00 6.22 4.06
N TRP A 83 -16.05 6.61 3.20
CA TRP A 83 -15.50 7.98 3.19
C TRP A 83 -15.98 8.83 2.02
N ALA A 84 -16.59 8.21 1.02
CA ALA A 84 -17.06 8.92 -0.17
C ALA A 84 -18.33 9.73 0.14
N ASP A 85 -18.49 10.88 -0.53
CA ASP A 85 -19.74 11.62 -0.54
C ASP A 85 -20.84 10.88 -1.33
N GLU A 86 -22.04 11.48 -1.41
CA GLU A 86 -23.19 10.88 -2.08
C GLU A 86 -22.95 10.63 -3.59
N ASP A 87 -22.07 11.40 -4.21
CA ASP A 87 -21.65 11.25 -5.62
C ASP A 87 -20.43 10.33 -5.80
N GLY A 88 -19.90 9.76 -4.71
CA GLY A 88 -18.75 8.86 -4.71
C GLY A 88 -17.39 9.56 -4.74
N ASN A 89 -17.33 10.88 -4.47
CA ASN A 89 -16.09 11.63 -4.49
C ASN A 89 -15.37 11.58 -3.13
N LEU A 90 -14.04 11.58 -3.18
CA LEU A 90 -13.16 11.54 -2.00
C LEU A 90 -12.29 12.82 -1.88
N GLY A 91 -12.45 13.77 -2.81
CA GLY A 91 -11.54 14.90 -2.91
C GLY A 91 -10.16 14.49 -3.47
N PRO A 92 -9.13 15.34 -3.36
CA PRO A 92 -7.84 15.13 -4.03
C PRO A 92 -6.94 14.12 -3.29
N VAL A 93 -7.45 12.90 -3.03
CA VAL A 93 -6.72 11.82 -2.36
C VAL A 93 -5.65 11.21 -3.28
N TYR A 94 -4.84 10.33 -2.80
CA TYR A 94 -3.71 9.59 -3.39
C TYR A 94 -3.50 9.72 -4.90
N GLY A 95 -4.45 9.26 -5.72
CA GLY A 95 -4.34 9.27 -7.17
C GLY A 95 -4.17 10.67 -7.75
N SER A 96 -4.94 11.66 -7.25
CA SER A 96 -4.80 13.06 -7.63
C SER A 96 -3.42 13.61 -7.29
N GLN A 97 -2.89 13.31 -6.10
CA GLN A 97 -1.58 13.79 -5.69
C GLN A 97 -0.46 13.13 -6.51
N TRP A 98 -0.55 11.85 -6.81
CA TRP A 98 0.45 11.14 -7.60
C TRP A 98 0.51 11.62 -9.06
N ARG A 99 -0.65 11.96 -9.63
CA ARG A 99 -0.79 12.19 -11.07
C ARG A 99 -1.04 13.65 -11.46
N SER A 100 -1.47 14.48 -10.54
CA SER A 100 -1.95 15.83 -10.84
C SER A 100 -1.68 16.80 -9.69
N TRP A 101 -0.50 16.72 -9.05
CA TRP A 101 -0.11 17.61 -7.95
C TRP A 101 -0.16 19.09 -8.39
N PRO A 102 -0.94 19.96 -7.73
CA PRO A 102 -1.04 21.36 -8.10
C PRO A 102 0.23 22.12 -7.71
N ALA A 103 0.79 22.87 -8.66
CA ALA A 103 1.89 23.80 -8.44
C ALA A 103 1.37 25.24 -8.26
N ALA A 104 2.14 26.10 -7.61
CA ALA A 104 1.76 27.49 -7.33
C ALA A 104 1.49 28.33 -8.60
N ASP A 105 2.07 27.96 -9.73
CA ASP A 105 1.88 28.61 -11.04
C ASP A 105 0.70 28.04 -11.84
N GLY A 106 -0.13 27.20 -11.24
CA GLY A 106 -1.30 26.58 -11.86
C GLY A 106 -1.01 25.33 -12.69
N ARG A 107 0.26 24.96 -12.88
CA ARG A 107 0.61 23.70 -13.54
C ARG A 107 0.24 22.52 -12.64
N LYS A 108 0.06 21.36 -13.27
CA LYS A 108 -0.11 20.08 -12.59
C LYS A 108 1.10 19.20 -12.84
N THR A 109 1.61 18.57 -11.78
CA THR A 109 2.78 17.70 -11.85
C THR A 109 2.35 16.23 -11.73
N ASP A 110 2.66 15.44 -12.76
CA ASP A 110 2.52 13.98 -12.72
C ASP A 110 3.78 13.38 -12.09
N GLN A 111 3.75 13.18 -10.79
CA GLN A 111 4.88 12.65 -10.02
C GLN A 111 5.25 11.23 -10.46
N LEU A 112 4.23 10.39 -10.71
CA LEU A 112 4.44 8.97 -11.05
C LEU A 112 5.14 8.81 -12.40
N THR A 113 4.68 9.50 -13.45
CA THR A 113 5.34 9.48 -14.76
C THR A 113 6.74 10.09 -14.69
N ASN A 114 6.90 11.17 -13.94
CA ASN A 114 8.19 11.83 -13.77
C ASN A 114 9.21 10.92 -13.06
N VAL A 115 8.82 10.21 -11.99
CA VAL A 115 9.74 9.32 -11.27
C VAL A 115 10.15 8.14 -12.15
N ILE A 116 9.24 7.54 -12.91
CA ILE A 116 9.55 6.46 -13.87
C ILE A 116 10.54 6.95 -14.95
N SER A 117 10.28 8.14 -15.52
CA SER A 117 11.20 8.76 -16.47
C SER A 117 12.59 9.04 -15.87
N SER A 118 12.61 9.51 -14.61
CA SER A 118 13.85 9.77 -13.87
C SER A 118 14.64 8.48 -13.60
N ILE A 119 13.97 7.40 -13.22
CA ILE A 119 14.61 6.07 -13.02
C ILE A 119 15.29 5.61 -14.32
N LYS A 120 14.62 5.75 -15.47
CA LYS A 120 15.19 5.36 -16.77
C LYS A 120 16.39 6.21 -17.18
N LYS A 121 16.36 7.52 -16.90
CA LYS A 121 17.39 8.49 -17.36
C LYS A 121 18.56 8.62 -16.40
N SER A 122 18.31 8.48 -15.10
CA SER A 122 19.26 8.76 -14.02
C SER A 122 19.01 7.83 -12.85
N PRO A 123 19.26 6.51 -13.01
CA PRO A 123 18.91 5.50 -11.98
C PRO A 123 19.57 5.77 -10.62
N ASP A 124 20.76 6.37 -10.59
CA ASP A 124 21.51 6.69 -9.36
C ASP A 124 20.98 7.93 -8.61
N SER A 125 19.93 8.59 -9.12
CA SER A 125 19.35 9.74 -8.46
C SER A 125 18.73 9.36 -7.11
N ARG A 126 18.91 10.24 -6.11
CA ARG A 126 18.31 10.12 -4.78
C ARG A 126 16.96 10.85 -4.68
N ARG A 127 16.38 11.26 -5.82
CA ARG A 127 15.17 12.08 -5.91
C ARG A 127 13.98 11.33 -6.51
N HIS A 128 14.01 10.01 -6.50
CA HIS A 128 12.91 9.16 -6.98
C HIS A 128 11.81 9.08 -5.91
N ILE A 129 11.12 10.19 -5.65
CA ILE A 129 10.13 10.33 -4.58
C ILE A 129 8.78 10.68 -5.20
N VAL A 130 7.72 10.09 -4.64
CA VAL A 130 6.31 10.45 -4.87
C VAL A 130 5.67 10.73 -3.53
N SER A 131 5.03 11.89 -3.38
CA SER A 131 4.35 12.31 -2.14
C SER A 131 2.84 12.42 -2.36
N ALA A 132 2.08 11.96 -1.37
CA ALA A 132 0.64 12.17 -1.30
C ALA A 132 0.26 13.22 -0.24
N TRP A 133 1.18 13.64 0.62
CA TRP A 133 0.95 14.59 1.70
C TRP A 133 1.06 16.03 1.21
N ASN A 134 -0.03 16.55 0.67
CA ASN A 134 -0.13 17.93 0.22
C ASN A 134 -0.80 18.80 1.29
N VAL A 135 0.02 19.51 2.07
CA VAL A 135 -0.45 20.33 3.19
C VAL A 135 -1.51 21.36 2.78
N GLY A 136 -1.46 21.86 1.54
CA GLY A 136 -2.41 22.84 1.03
C GLY A 136 -3.77 22.25 0.60
N GLU A 137 -3.95 20.93 0.67
CA GLU A 137 -5.18 20.26 0.24
C GLU A 137 -5.73 19.22 1.22
N LEU A 138 -5.11 19.06 2.40
CA LEU A 138 -5.53 18.05 3.39
C LEU A 138 -6.99 18.24 3.84
N ASP A 139 -7.43 19.49 3.96
CA ASP A 139 -8.80 19.86 4.36
C ASP A 139 -9.85 19.56 3.29
N LYS A 140 -9.42 19.30 2.05
CA LYS A 140 -10.32 18.92 0.93
C LYS A 140 -10.43 17.42 0.74
N MET A 141 -9.65 16.63 1.48
CA MET A 141 -9.60 15.18 1.37
C MET A 141 -10.58 14.55 2.35
N ALA A 142 -11.41 13.61 1.88
CA ALA A 142 -12.29 12.83 2.74
C ALA A 142 -11.51 12.06 3.83
N LEU A 143 -10.27 11.61 3.48
CA LEU A 143 -9.34 10.98 4.39
C LEU A 143 -7.91 11.43 4.07
N PRO A 144 -7.22 12.15 5.00
CA PRO A 144 -5.81 12.47 4.83
C PRO A 144 -4.94 11.23 4.65
N PRO A 145 -3.98 11.21 3.71
CA PRO A 145 -3.21 10.03 3.35
C PRO A 145 -2.51 9.39 4.55
N CYS A 146 -2.71 8.09 4.76
CA CYS A 146 -1.98 7.29 5.75
C CYS A 146 -0.56 6.96 5.25
N HIS A 147 -0.44 6.46 4.00
CA HIS A 147 0.84 6.24 3.33
C HIS A 147 1.20 7.52 2.55
N ILE A 148 2.12 8.31 3.10
CA ILE A 148 2.31 9.72 2.73
C ILE A 148 3.35 9.95 1.66
N LEU A 149 4.38 9.12 1.58
CA LEU A 149 5.41 9.18 0.54
C LEU A 149 6.04 7.81 0.32
N PHE A 150 6.50 7.60 -0.90
CA PHE A 150 7.38 6.49 -1.20
C PHE A 150 8.56 6.94 -2.07
N GLN A 151 9.67 6.21 -1.93
CA GLN A 151 10.92 6.47 -2.63
C GLN A 151 11.40 5.18 -3.30
N PHE A 152 11.85 5.31 -4.55
CA PHE A 152 12.54 4.23 -5.24
C PHE A 152 14.06 4.38 -5.13
N TYR A 153 14.72 3.23 -5.14
CA TYR A 153 16.18 3.12 -5.13
C TYR A 153 16.62 2.07 -6.13
N VAL A 154 17.63 2.39 -6.94
CA VAL A 154 18.19 1.48 -7.94
C VAL A 154 19.61 1.11 -7.54
N ALA A 155 19.89 -0.18 -7.46
CA ALA A 155 21.24 -0.69 -7.25
C ALA A 155 21.38 -2.11 -7.83
N GLY A 156 22.52 -2.41 -8.44
CA GLY A 156 22.80 -3.76 -9.00
C GLY A 156 21.76 -4.23 -10.01
N GLY A 157 21.15 -3.31 -10.78
CA GLY A 157 20.09 -3.65 -11.74
C GLY A 157 18.73 -3.97 -11.12
N LYS A 158 18.55 -3.70 -9.82
CA LYS A 158 17.30 -3.95 -9.07
C LYS A 158 16.67 -2.64 -8.62
N LEU A 159 15.33 -2.62 -8.61
CA LEU A 159 14.52 -1.53 -8.09
C LEU A 159 13.94 -1.92 -6.73
N SER A 160 14.23 -1.13 -5.71
CA SER A 160 13.63 -1.22 -4.38
C SER A 160 12.70 -0.04 -4.13
N CYS A 161 11.72 -0.22 -3.24
CA CYS A 161 10.80 0.83 -2.83
C CYS A 161 10.77 0.93 -1.31
N GLN A 162 10.82 2.15 -0.77
CA GLN A 162 10.54 2.42 0.64
C GLN A 162 9.29 3.27 0.76
N LEU A 163 8.32 2.80 1.55
CA LEU A 163 7.12 3.52 1.93
C LEU A 163 7.25 4.07 3.35
N TYR A 164 6.86 5.33 3.56
CA TYR A 164 6.54 5.85 4.89
C TYR A 164 5.03 5.99 5.07
N GLN A 165 4.50 5.28 6.05
CA GLN A 165 3.10 5.29 6.46
C GLN A 165 2.97 5.89 7.87
N ARG A 166 2.34 7.09 8.00
CA ARG A 166 2.22 7.82 9.26
C ARG A 166 1.30 7.18 10.29
N SER A 167 0.28 6.46 9.80
CA SER A 167 -0.77 5.82 10.60
C SER A 167 -1.07 4.45 9.98
N ALA A 168 -0.93 3.39 10.77
CA ALA A 168 -0.91 2.02 10.29
C ALA A 168 -1.78 1.11 11.16
N ASP A 169 -3.04 0.88 10.74
CA ASP A 169 -3.85 -0.24 11.23
C ASP A 169 -3.18 -1.54 10.80
N ILE A 170 -2.51 -2.19 11.76
CA ILE A 170 -1.67 -3.35 11.46
C ILE A 170 -2.52 -4.54 11.07
N PHE A 171 -3.72 -4.69 11.64
CA PHE A 171 -4.52 -5.89 11.40
C PHE A 171 -5.26 -5.84 10.05
N ILE A 172 -5.92 -4.74 9.70
CA ILE A 172 -6.69 -4.64 8.43
C ILE A 172 -5.87 -3.97 7.33
N GLY A 173 -5.34 -2.76 7.56
CA GLY A 173 -4.77 -1.92 6.51
C GLY A 173 -3.38 -2.35 6.06
N VAL A 174 -2.45 -2.56 6.98
CA VAL A 174 -1.03 -2.86 6.67
C VAL A 174 -0.86 -4.06 5.73
N PRO A 175 -1.60 -5.19 5.85
CA PRO A 175 -1.52 -6.28 4.90
C PRO A 175 -1.83 -5.89 3.45
N PHE A 176 -2.81 -5.01 3.25
CA PHE A 176 -3.15 -4.46 1.93
C PHE A 176 -2.04 -3.56 1.41
N ASN A 177 -1.52 -2.67 2.28
CA ASN A 177 -0.45 -1.74 1.90
C ASN A 177 0.85 -2.48 1.52
N ILE A 178 1.24 -3.55 2.25
CA ILE A 178 2.40 -4.39 1.90
C ILE A 178 2.25 -4.94 0.48
N ALA A 179 1.13 -5.58 0.18
CA ALA A 179 0.89 -6.18 -1.12
C ALA A 179 0.78 -5.12 -2.24
N SER A 180 0.10 -4.00 -1.98
CA SER A 180 -0.08 -2.91 -2.94
C SER A 180 1.26 -2.28 -3.35
N TYR A 181 2.12 -1.92 -2.40
CA TYR A 181 3.41 -1.30 -2.73
C TYR A 181 4.46 -2.30 -3.24
N ALA A 182 4.39 -3.56 -2.83
CA ALA A 182 5.16 -4.62 -3.48
C ALA A 182 4.76 -4.76 -4.95
N LEU A 183 3.44 -4.76 -5.24
CA LEU A 183 2.93 -4.82 -6.62
C LEU A 183 3.35 -3.59 -7.43
N LEU A 184 3.24 -2.38 -6.88
CA LEU A 184 3.74 -1.15 -7.51
C LEU A 184 5.24 -1.26 -7.83
N THR A 185 6.04 -1.84 -6.92
CA THR A 185 7.48 -2.04 -7.15
C THR A 185 7.73 -2.99 -8.32
N LEU A 186 6.98 -4.11 -8.42
CA LEU A 186 7.05 -5.02 -9.56
C LEU A 186 6.69 -4.34 -10.87
N MET A 187 5.60 -3.56 -10.89
CA MET A 187 5.13 -2.82 -12.07
C MET A 187 6.18 -1.80 -12.54
N VAL A 188 6.71 -0.99 -11.62
CA VAL A 188 7.73 0.03 -11.97
C VAL A 188 9.03 -0.65 -12.40
N ALA A 189 9.46 -1.74 -11.76
CA ALA A 189 10.63 -2.51 -12.19
C ALA A 189 10.46 -3.00 -13.64
N GLN A 190 9.31 -3.60 -13.98
CA GLN A 190 9.03 -4.06 -15.33
C GLN A 190 9.08 -2.94 -16.37
N VAL A 191 8.38 -1.81 -16.15
CA VAL A 191 8.33 -0.74 -17.15
C VAL A 191 9.63 0.07 -17.25
N THR A 192 10.54 -0.10 -16.29
CA THR A 192 11.88 0.51 -16.33
C THR A 192 12.97 -0.45 -16.78
N GLY A 193 12.65 -1.74 -17.01
CA GLY A 193 13.60 -2.77 -17.40
C GLY A 193 14.53 -3.25 -16.29
N LEU A 194 14.14 -3.02 -15.03
CA LEU A 194 14.88 -3.44 -13.83
C LEU A 194 14.29 -4.73 -13.24
N LYS A 195 15.07 -5.43 -12.43
CA LYS A 195 14.57 -6.52 -11.59
C LYS A 195 13.97 -5.97 -10.30
N PRO A 196 12.99 -6.65 -9.68
CA PRO A 196 12.53 -6.26 -8.36
C PRO A 196 13.62 -6.50 -7.30
N GLY A 197 13.73 -5.56 -6.35
CA GLY A 197 14.60 -5.63 -5.18
C GLY A 197 13.78 -5.78 -3.90
N ASP A 198 13.98 -4.88 -2.94
CA ASP A 198 13.29 -4.90 -1.66
C ASP A 198 12.09 -3.95 -1.64
N PHE A 199 11.05 -4.35 -0.92
CA PHE A 199 10.06 -3.43 -0.39
C PHE A 199 10.35 -3.18 1.10
N VAL A 200 10.55 -1.91 1.47
CA VAL A 200 10.79 -1.46 2.84
C VAL A 200 9.59 -0.66 3.32
N HIS A 201 8.98 -1.08 4.41
CA HIS A 201 7.79 -0.43 4.95
C HIS A 201 8.12 0.21 6.32
N SER A 202 8.20 1.53 6.35
CA SER A 202 8.44 2.33 7.56
C SER A 202 7.11 2.86 8.08
N LEU A 203 6.80 2.57 9.33
CA LEU A 203 5.56 2.93 10.02
C LEU A 203 5.83 4.02 11.06
N GLY A 204 4.96 5.01 11.14
CA GLY A 204 4.88 5.98 12.23
C GLY A 204 4.10 5.41 13.42
N ASP A 205 2.84 5.82 13.59
CA ASP A 205 1.92 5.21 14.58
C ASP A 205 1.45 3.86 14.06
N ALA A 206 2.05 2.78 14.57
CA ALA A 206 1.70 1.40 14.23
C ALA A 206 0.80 0.85 15.33
N HIS A 207 -0.47 0.55 15.00
CA HIS A 207 -1.47 0.25 16.02
C HIS A 207 -2.37 -0.94 15.67
N ILE A 208 -2.87 -1.57 16.71
CA ILE A 208 -3.92 -2.59 16.70
C ILE A 208 -5.12 -2.00 17.42
N TYR A 209 -6.28 -1.93 16.76
CA TYR A 209 -7.52 -1.55 17.43
C TYR A 209 -7.90 -2.56 18.50
N LEU A 210 -8.48 -2.10 19.62
CA LEU A 210 -8.82 -2.98 20.76
C LEU A 210 -9.84 -4.07 20.38
N ASN A 211 -10.72 -3.79 19.42
CA ASN A 211 -11.66 -4.77 18.88
C ASN A 211 -11.00 -5.85 17.99
N HIS A 212 -9.70 -5.70 17.64
CA HIS A 212 -8.94 -6.68 16.85
C HIS A 212 -7.99 -7.55 17.67
N VAL A 213 -7.86 -7.33 18.97
CA VAL A 213 -6.89 -8.04 19.85
C VAL A 213 -7.06 -9.56 19.77
N ASN A 214 -8.28 -10.07 19.79
CA ASN A 214 -8.53 -11.51 19.72
C ASN A 214 -8.19 -12.09 18.34
N GLN A 215 -8.45 -11.35 17.28
CA GLN A 215 -8.10 -11.71 15.91
C GLN A 215 -6.58 -11.76 15.73
N VAL A 216 -5.86 -10.81 16.28
CA VAL A 216 -4.38 -10.78 16.26
C VAL A 216 -3.81 -11.97 17.05
N LYS A 217 -4.32 -12.27 18.25
CA LYS A 217 -3.92 -13.44 19.01
C LYS A 217 -4.11 -14.72 18.20
N LEU A 218 -5.27 -14.88 17.54
CA LEU A 218 -5.52 -16.03 16.65
C LEU A 218 -4.53 -16.05 15.47
N GLN A 219 -4.24 -14.91 14.84
CA GLN A 219 -3.33 -14.86 13.71
C GLN A 219 -1.89 -15.21 14.11
N LEU A 220 -1.44 -14.85 15.31
CA LEU A 220 -0.13 -15.18 15.86
C LEU A 220 0.05 -16.69 16.12
N THR A 221 -1.03 -17.47 16.25
CA THR A 221 -0.93 -18.95 16.38
C THR A 221 -0.70 -19.66 15.05
N ARG A 222 -0.71 -18.94 13.91
CA ARG A 222 -0.66 -19.52 12.56
C ARG A 222 0.73 -19.45 11.97
N GLU A 223 1.27 -20.59 11.56
CA GLU A 223 2.53 -20.64 10.82
C GLU A 223 2.32 -20.13 9.38
N PRO A 224 3.18 -19.22 8.87
CA PRO A 224 3.06 -18.75 7.51
C PRO A 224 3.42 -19.84 6.50
N TYR A 225 2.65 -19.94 5.42
CA TYR A 225 3.02 -20.75 4.25
C TYR A 225 4.09 -20.03 3.41
N LYS A 226 4.64 -20.74 2.41
CA LYS A 226 5.52 -20.18 1.40
C LYS A 226 4.85 -18.98 0.71
N LEU A 227 5.63 -17.95 0.39
CA LEU A 227 5.14 -16.82 -0.38
C LEU A 227 4.69 -17.25 -1.79
N PRO A 228 3.56 -16.70 -2.28
CA PRO A 228 3.13 -16.90 -3.66
C PRO A 228 4.04 -16.17 -4.63
N GLY A 229 3.94 -16.52 -5.91
CA GLY A 229 4.47 -15.74 -7.02
C GLY A 229 3.45 -14.72 -7.53
N MET A 230 3.93 -13.59 -8.06
CA MET A 230 3.13 -12.65 -8.83
C MET A 230 3.76 -12.48 -10.21
N VAL A 231 3.01 -12.83 -11.24
CA VAL A 231 3.44 -12.69 -12.64
C VAL A 231 2.64 -11.55 -13.27
N LEU A 232 3.36 -10.62 -13.87
CA LEU A 232 2.79 -9.52 -14.64
C LEU A 232 2.87 -9.84 -16.14
N ASN A 233 1.86 -9.42 -16.91
CA ASN A 233 1.88 -9.54 -18.37
C ASN A 233 3.12 -8.81 -18.93
N PRO A 234 4.10 -9.54 -19.52
CA PRO A 234 5.37 -8.96 -19.96
C PRO A 234 5.24 -7.98 -21.14
N GLU A 235 4.10 -8.00 -21.85
CA GLU A 235 3.85 -7.09 -22.97
C GLU A 235 3.51 -5.67 -22.52
N VAL A 236 3.12 -5.46 -21.25
CA VAL A 236 2.81 -4.14 -20.73
C VAL A 236 4.11 -3.38 -20.41
N LYS A 237 4.36 -2.30 -21.15
CA LYS A 237 5.57 -1.46 -21.05
C LYS A 237 5.30 -0.04 -20.53
N ASP A 238 4.05 0.28 -20.25
CA ASP A 238 3.59 1.56 -19.74
C ASP A 238 2.78 1.33 -18.47
N ILE A 239 3.14 2.03 -17.38
CA ILE A 239 2.49 1.88 -16.06
C ILE A 239 0.98 2.16 -16.12
N LEU A 240 0.54 3.02 -17.06
CA LEU A 240 -0.85 3.42 -17.22
C LEU A 240 -1.69 2.44 -18.07
N LYS A 241 -1.06 1.40 -18.59
CA LYS A 241 -1.71 0.43 -19.46
C LYS A 241 -2.02 -0.89 -18.77
N PHE A 242 -1.55 -1.08 -17.56
CA PHE A 242 -1.92 -2.25 -16.77
C PHE A 242 -3.42 -2.31 -16.51
N LYS A 243 -3.97 -3.51 -16.65
CA LYS A 243 -5.35 -3.85 -16.32
C LYS A 243 -5.36 -5.00 -15.31
N TYR A 244 -6.51 -5.26 -14.70
CA TYR A 244 -6.66 -6.32 -13.70
C TYR A 244 -6.17 -7.69 -14.21
N ASP A 245 -6.47 -8.03 -15.46
CA ASP A 245 -6.11 -9.34 -16.06
C ASP A 245 -4.61 -9.48 -16.40
N ASP A 246 -3.82 -8.41 -16.24
CA ASP A 246 -2.37 -8.46 -16.43
C ASP A 246 -1.61 -9.00 -15.20
N PHE A 247 -2.31 -9.36 -14.12
CA PHE A 247 -1.74 -9.86 -12.88
C PHE A 247 -2.18 -11.30 -12.62
N THR A 248 -1.22 -12.22 -12.51
CA THR A 248 -1.49 -13.63 -12.22
C THR A 248 -0.82 -14.02 -10.90
N LEU A 249 -1.63 -14.37 -9.91
CA LEU A 249 -1.15 -14.90 -8.63
C LEU A 249 -0.90 -16.41 -8.78
N MET A 250 0.31 -16.85 -8.43
CA MET A 250 0.75 -18.24 -8.52
C MET A 250 0.94 -18.84 -7.12
N ASP A 251 0.47 -20.06 -6.93
CA ASP A 251 0.74 -20.89 -5.73
C ASP A 251 0.33 -20.24 -4.39
N TYR A 252 -0.76 -19.46 -4.37
CA TYR A 252 -1.24 -18.84 -3.14
C TYR A 252 -2.01 -19.82 -2.27
N ILE A 253 -1.38 -20.22 -1.17
CA ILE A 253 -1.98 -21.00 -0.09
C ILE A 253 -2.04 -20.10 1.15
N SER A 254 -3.19 -20.03 1.79
CA SER A 254 -3.38 -19.21 2.99
C SER A 254 -4.27 -19.89 4.01
N HIS A 255 -4.09 -19.53 5.28
CA HIS A 255 -5.08 -19.80 6.31
C HIS A 255 -6.41 -19.07 5.97
N PRO A 256 -7.55 -19.54 6.55
CA PRO A 256 -8.83 -18.88 6.36
C PRO A 256 -8.80 -17.39 6.74
N HIS A 257 -9.69 -16.62 6.12
CA HIS A 257 -9.88 -15.21 6.48
C HIS A 257 -10.20 -15.06 7.98
N ILE A 258 -9.72 -13.99 8.59
CA ILE A 258 -10.10 -13.55 9.92
C ILE A 258 -10.84 -12.22 9.76
N LYS A 259 -12.13 -12.22 10.10
CA LYS A 259 -12.95 -11.01 10.02
C LYS A 259 -12.54 -10.00 11.09
N GLY A 260 -12.45 -8.73 10.72
CA GLY A 260 -12.32 -7.60 11.63
C GLY A 260 -13.28 -6.48 11.16
N ASP A 261 -13.85 -5.75 12.11
CA ASP A 261 -14.72 -4.63 11.80
C ASP A 261 -13.86 -3.36 11.65
N ILE A 262 -14.14 -2.55 10.62
CA ILE A 262 -13.42 -1.30 10.38
C ILE A 262 -13.80 -0.28 11.45
N SER A 263 -12.81 0.41 12.01
CA SER A 263 -13.02 1.54 12.93
C SER A 263 -12.95 2.85 12.13
N VAL A 264 -14.04 3.58 12.02
CA VAL A 264 -14.21 4.83 11.24
C VAL A 264 -14.43 6.05 12.12
#